data_ab07a47f4a3567a90a8f22e6e9cc36b4
#
_entry.id   ab07a47f4a3567a90a8f22e6e9cc36b4
#
_cell.length_a   1.000
_cell.length_b   1.000
_cell.length_c   1.000
_cell.angle_alpha   90.00
_cell.angle_beta   90.00
_cell.angle_gamma   90.00
#
_symmetry.space_group_name_H-M   'P 1'
#
loop_
_entity.id
_entity.type
_entity.pdbx_description
1 polymer ?
#
loop_
_entity_poly.entity_id
_entity_poly.type
_entity_poly.pdbx_seq_one_letter_code
_entity_poly.pdbx_strand_id
1 'polypeptide(L)'
;AGGRMGVGNDPTWTNSTCFLPFPFPDPSPELLLPIRDLGEQLDSHRKRQQELNPGLTITGMYNVLEKLRAGEELTAKERVIHEQGLVSVLKQIHDELDAAVFEAYGWPVTLTDEEILERLVALNHERAEEEKRGIVRWLRPEFQNPQGKKGAVQDEIPGTAGGAVWSLDARH
;
A
#
# COMPACT_ATOMS: atom_id res chain seq x y z
N ALA A 1 11.21 -9.16 -3.03
CA ALA A 1 10.77 -8.24 -4.08
C ALA A 1 10.11 -9.05 -5.19
N GLY A 2 9.02 -8.53 -5.76
CA GLY A 2 8.42 -9.09 -6.96
C GLY A 2 9.45 -9.19 -8.09
N GLY A 3 9.11 -9.93 -9.16
CA GLY A 3 9.93 -10.00 -10.37
C GLY A 3 10.10 -8.62 -11.02
N ARG A 4 10.88 -8.56 -12.06
CA ARG A 4 11.02 -7.40 -12.93
C ARG A 4 10.58 -7.73 -14.35
N MET A 5 10.00 -6.79 -15.05
CA MET A 5 9.42 -6.99 -16.36
C MET A 5 9.68 -5.80 -17.28
N GLY A 6 9.70 -6.08 -18.59
CA GLY A 6 9.84 -5.06 -19.63
C GLY A 6 11.25 -4.59 -19.88
N VAL A 7 11.38 -3.70 -20.89
CA VAL A 7 12.67 -3.15 -21.32
C VAL A 7 13.27 -2.22 -20.25
N GLY A 8 12.42 -1.55 -19.45
CA GLY A 8 12.83 -0.71 -18.33
C GLY A 8 13.18 -1.47 -17.04
N ASN A 9 13.08 -2.80 -17.04
CA ASN A 9 13.31 -3.61 -15.85
C ASN A 9 12.43 -3.17 -14.67
N ASP A 10 11.16 -2.82 -14.94
CA ASP A 10 10.23 -2.30 -13.98
C ASP A 10 9.86 -3.33 -12.90
N PRO A 11 9.70 -2.92 -11.63
CA PRO A 11 9.30 -3.84 -10.59
C PRO A 11 7.87 -4.33 -10.83
N THR A 12 7.64 -5.63 -10.65
CA THR A 12 6.31 -6.23 -10.75
C THR A 12 5.75 -6.53 -9.37
N TRP A 13 4.50 -6.19 -9.19
CA TRP A 13 3.72 -6.60 -8.03
C TRP A 13 3.13 -7.98 -8.27
N THR A 14 3.41 -8.94 -7.38
CA THR A 14 2.80 -10.27 -7.42
C THR A 14 2.09 -10.56 -6.11
N ASN A 15 0.93 -11.23 -6.19
CA ASN A 15 0.12 -11.52 -5.02
C ASN A 15 0.89 -12.33 -3.97
N SER A 16 1.55 -13.41 -4.40
CA SER A 16 2.23 -14.35 -3.49
C SER A 16 3.49 -13.78 -2.83
N THR A 17 4.22 -12.89 -3.52
CA THR A 17 5.51 -12.38 -3.01
C THR A 17 5.44 -10.97 -2.44
N CYS A 18 4.39 -10.22 -2.76
CA CYS A 18 4.24 -8.84 -2.33
C CYS A 18 3.03 -8.65 -1.40
N PHE A 19 1.85 -9.15 -1.79
CA PHE A 19 0.61 -8.90 -1.04
C PHE A 19 0.43 -9.85 0.14
N LEU A 20 0.57 -11.17 -0.08
CA LEU A 20 0.33 -12.15 0.99
C LEU A 20 1.27 -12.00 2.20
N PRO A 21 2.59 -11.75 2.01
CA PRO A 21 3.49 -11.55 3.14
C PRO A 21 3.49 -10.11 3.68
N PHE A 22 2.69 -9.19 3.11
CA PHE A 22 2.66 -7.81 3.56
C PHE A 22 2.04 -7.70 4.96
N PRO A 23 2.74 -7.06 5.92
CA PRO A 23 2.27 -6.98 7.29
C PRO A 23 1.22 -5.87 7.45
N PHE A 24 -0.02 -6.15 7.04
CA PHE A 24 -1.12 -5.22 7.20
C PHE A 24 -1.36 -4.85 8.67
N PRO A 25 -1.82 -3.61 8.95
CA PRO A 25 -2.20 -3.23 10.31
C PRO A 25 -3.43 -4.03 10.74
N ASP A 26 -3.65 -4.11 12.05
CA ASP A 26 -4.84 -4.73 12.66
C ASP A 26 -5.63 -3.65 13.42
N PRO A 27 -6.27 -2.71 12.70
CA PRO A 27 -6.96 -1.58 13.32
C PRO A 27 -8.28 -2.00 13.95
N SER A 28 -8.73 -1.23 14.94
CA SER A 28 -10.08 -1.35 15.45
C SER A 28 -11.13 -1.04 14.35
N PRO A 29 -12.37 -1.52 14.49
CA PRO A 29 -13.42 -1.19 13.53
C PRO A 29 -13.64 0.31 13.32
N GLU A 30 -13.42 1.12 14.35
CA GLU A 30 -13.57 2.57 14.31
C GLU A 30 -12.51 3.22 13.41
N LEU A 31 -11.29 2.68 13.37
CA LEU A 31 -10.21 3.14 12.49
C LEU A 31 -10.35 2.59 11.07
N LEU A 32 -10.94 1.41 10.92
CA LEU A 32 -11.12 0.79 9.62
C LEU A 32 -12.16 1.52 8.74
N LEU A 33 -13.24 2.05 9.34
CA LEU A 33 -14.31 2.73 8.61
C LEU A 33 -13.80 3.97 7.85
N PRO A 34 -13.09 4.93 8.48
CA PRO A 34 -12.53 6.08 7.77
C PRO A 34 -11.60 5.68 6.62
N ILE A 35 -10.77 4.65 6.79
CA ILE A 35 -9.87 4.17 5.72
C ILE A 35 -10.68 3.66 4.52
N ARG A 36 -11.75 2.91 4.75
CA ARG A 36 -12.64 2.43 3.70
C ARG A 36 -13.34 3.58 2.98
N ASP A 37 -13.90 4.52 3.73
CA ASP A 37 -14.60 5.67 3.18
C ASP A 37 -13.66 6.55 2.32
N LEU A 38 -12.44 6.77 2.78
CA LEU A 38 -11.42 7.51 2.01
C LEU A 38 -10.98 6.76 0.76
N GLY A 39 -10.86 5.42 0.83
CA GLY A 39 -10.59 4.59 -0.34
C GLY A 39 -11.70 4.69 -1.40
N GLU A 40 -12.97 4.64 -0.99
CA GLU A 40 -14.13 4.83 -1.87
C GLU A 40 -14.18 6.24 -2.47
N GLN A 41 -13.89 7.28 -1.66
CA GLN A 41 -13.81 8.66 -2.13
C GLN A 41 -12.70 8.81 -3.18
N LEU A 42 -11.53 8.22 -2.94
CA LEU A 42 -10.40 8.27 -3.85
C LEU A 42 -10.73 7.64 -5.21
N ASP A 43 -11.34 6.45 -5.21
CA ASP A 43 -11.75 5.77 -6.43
C ASP A 43 -12.83 6.55 -7.17
N SER A 44 -13.86 7.00 -6.45
CA SER A 44 -14.97 7.77 -7.01
C SER A 44 -14.50 9.10 -7.60
N HIS A 45 -13.58 9.79 -6.91
CA HIS A 45 -12.99 11.04 -7.40
C HIS A 45 -12.28 10.83 -8.74
N ARG A 46 -11.37 9.83 -8.82
CA ARG A 46 -10.61 9.54 -10.04
C ARG A 46 -11.53 9.21 -11.21
N LYS A 47 -12.50 8.32 -11.01
CA LYS A 47 -13.47 7.93 -12.04
C LYS A 47 -14.27 9.13 -12.53
N ARG A 48 -14.83 9.91 -11.61
CA ARG A 48 -15.64 11.09 -11.95
C ARG A 48 -14.87 12.13 -12.76
N GLN A 49 -13.62 12.43 -12.38
CA GLN A 49 -12.84 13.41 -13.12
C GLN A 49 -12.49 12.93 -14.54
N GLN A 50 -12.21 11.64 -14.70
CA GLN A 50 -11.98 11.05 -16.03
C GLN A 50 -13.25 10.99 -16.90
N GLU A 51 -14.41 10.73 -16.33
CA GLU A 51 -15.70 10.77 -17.04
C GLU A 51 -16.02 12.20 -17.54
N LEU A 52 -15.77 13.21 -16.71
CA LEU A 52 -15.99 14.62 -17.07
C LEU A 52 -14.97 15.15 -18.06
N ASN A 53 -13.78 14.59 -18.09
CA ASN A 53 -12.65 15.02 -18.91
C ASN A 53 -12.00 13.83 -19.62
N PRO A 54 -12.50 13.38 -20.79
CA PRO A 54 -12.05 12.14 -21.46
C PRO A 54 -10.55 12.12 -21.81
N GLY A 55 -9.89 13.28 -21.89
CA GLY A 55 -8.44 13.39 -22.13
C GLY A 55 -7.59 13.29 -20.86
N LEU A 56 -8.22 13.27 -19.69
CA LEU A 56 -7.53 13.23 -18.41
C LEU A 56 -7.09 11.80 -18.06
N THR A 57 -5.80 11.62 -17.84
CA THR A 57 -5.24 10.33 -17.44
C THR A 57 -4.92 10.28 -15.94
N ILE A 58 -5.04 9.10 -15.34
CA ILE A 58 -4.61 8.88 -13.95
C ILE A 58 -3.14 9.27 -13.79
N THR A 59 -2.27 8.82 -14.69
CA THR A 59 -0.83 9.18 -14.67
C THR A 59 -0.62 10.69 -14.68
N GLY A 60 -1.38 11.44 -15.52
CA GLY A 60 -1.30 12.89 -15.56
C GLY A 60 -1.67 13.53 -14.22
N MET A 61 -2.76 13.08 -13.59
CA MET A 61 -3.16 13.58 -12.27
C MET A 61 -2.09 13.31 -11.20
N TYR A 62 -1.52 12.11 -11.18
CA TYR A 62 -0.51 11.76 -10.17
C TYR A 62 0.83 12.46 -10.39
N ASN A 63 1.26 12.69 -11.64
CA ASN A 63 2.45 13.51 -11.92
C ASN A 63 2.28 14.95 -11.42
N VAL A 64 1.08 15.51 -11.55
CA VAL A 64 0.76 16.84 -10.99
C VAL A 64 0.70 16.79 -9.46
N LEU A 65 0.14 15.73 -8.88
CA LEU A 65 0.10 15.53 -7.43
C LEU A 65 1.51 15.51 -6.82
N GLU A 66 2.45 14.78 -7.44
CA GLU A 66 3.85 14.73 -7.00
C GLU A 66 4.48 16.13 -6.98
N LYS A 67 4.27 16.91 -8.05
CA LYS A 67 4.76 18.29 -8.11
C LYS A 67 4.16 19.18 -7.02
N LEU A 68 2.86 19.04 -6.75
CA LEU A 68 2.21 19.78 -5.67
C LEU A 68 2.78 19.39 -4.30
N ARG A 69 3.10 18.13 -4.08
CA ARG A 69 3.76 17.66 -2.85
C ARG A 69 5.18 18.20 -2.71
N ALA A 70 5.90 18.27 -3.83
CA ALA A 70 7.25 18.83 -3.87
C ALA A 70 7.30 20.37 -3.82
N GLY A 71 6.15 21.06 -3.93
CA GLY A 71 6.09 22.53 -4.01
C GLY A 71 6.64 23.10 -5.32
N GLU A 72 6.64 22.29 -6.38
CA GLU A 72 7.12 22.69 -7.70
C GLU A 72 6.09 23.51 -8.47
N GLU A 73 6.57 24.40 -9.37
CA GLU A 73 5.69 25.15 -10.26
C GLU A 73 5.13 24.26 -11.37
N LEU A 74 3.83 24.42 -11.63
CA LEU A 74 3.14 23.74 -12.71
C LEU A 74 3.29 24.49 -14.03
N THR A 75 3.58 23.76 -15.10
CA THR A 75 3.50 24.26 -16.48
C THR A 75 2.06 24.57 -16.88
N ALA A 76 1.85 25.30 -17.97
CA ALA A 76 0.51 25.61 -18.46
C ALA A 76 -0.34 24.34 -18.73
N LYS A 77 0.27 23.29 -19.27
CA LYS A 77 -0.40 22.00 -19.51
C LYS A 77 -0.77 21.31 -18.20
N GLU A 78 0.11 21.32 -17.22
CA GLU A 78 -0.14 20.71 -15.91
C GLU A 78 -1.20 21.46 -15.10
N ARG A 79 -1.31 22.79 -15.27
CA ARG A 79 -2.41 23.57 -14.67
C ARG A 79 -3.77 23.13 -15.20
N VAL A 80 -3.88 22.83 -16.50
CA VAL A 80 -5.12 22.27 -17.07
C VAL A 80 -5.45 20.92 -16.45
N ILE A 81 -4.46 20.04 -16.32
CA ILE A 81 -4.63 18.73 -15.64
C ILE A 81 -5.03 18.93 -14.18
N HIS A 82 -4.41 19.88 -13.48
CA HIS A 82 -4.73 20.21 -12.09
C HIS A 82 -6.19 20.66 -11.94
N GLU A 83 -6.66 21.53 -12.82
CA GLU A 83 -8.05 22.02 -12.80
C GLU A 83 -9.05 20.92 -13.15
N GLN A 84 -8.83 20.20 -14.25
CA GLN A 84 -9.70 19.13 -14.70
C GLN A 84 -9.74 17.95 -13.72
N GLY A 85 -8.61 17.60 -13.14
CA GLY A 85 -8.47 16.49 -12.19
C GLY A 85 -8.83 16.88 -10.76
N LEU A 86 -9.07 18.17 -10.47
CA LEU A 86 -9.19 18.70 -9.10
C LEU A 86 -8.09 18.11 -8.19
N VAL A 87 -6.83 18.22 -8.66
CA VAL A 87 -5.70 17.49 -8.04
C VAL A 87 -5.43 17.95 -6.61
N SER A 88 -5.82 19.17 -6.23
CA SER A 88 -5.77 19.59 -4.81
C SER A 88 -6.72 18.78 -3.93
N VAL A 89 -7.91 18.42 -4.43
CA VAL A 89 -8.85 17.54 -3.71
C VAL A 89 -8.30 16.11 -3.66
N LEU A 90 -7.73 15.63 -4.78
CA LEU A 90 -7.04 14.33 -4.81
C LEU A 90 -5.93 14.27 -3.76
N LYS A 91 -5.11 15.34 -3.66
CA LYS A 91 -4.06 15.46 -2.63
C LYS A 91 -4.63 15.37 -1.22
N GLN A 92 -5.70 16.12 -0.94
CA GLN A 92 -6.33 16.11 0.37
C GLN A 92 -6.80 14.71 0.77
N ILE A 93 -7.49 14.00 -0.14
CA ILE A 93 -7.97 12.63 0.12
C ILE A 93 -6.77 11.70 0.44
N HIS A 94 -5.67 11.84 -0.31
CA HIS A 94 -4.46 11.05 -0.04
C HIS A 94 -3.84 11.38 1.32
N ASP A 95 -3.71 12.66 1.65
CA ASP A 95 -3.10 13.07 2.92
C ASP A 95 -3.95 12.59 4.12
N GLU A 96 -5.28 12.63 4.02
CA GLU A 96 -6.20 12.09 5.03
C GLU A 96 -6.10 10.56 5.12
N LEU A 97 -6.01 9.87 3.97
CA LEU A 97 -5.85 8.43 3.92
C LEU A 97 -4.50 7.99 4.51
N ASP A 98 -3.41 8.67 4.15
CA ASP A 98 -2.08 8.41 4.69
C ASP A 98 -2.10 8.57 6.23
N ALA A 99 -2.70 9.65 6.76
CA ALA A 99 -2.83 9.87 8.19
C ALA A 99 -3.64 8.75 8.89
N ALA A 100 -4.76 8.33 8.32
CA ALA A 100 -5.57 7.24 8.85
C ALA A 100 -4.85 5.90 8.84
N VAL A 101 -4.05 5.63 7.81
CA VAL A 101 -3.21 4.42 7.73
C VAL A 101 -2.09 4.46 8.77
N PHE A 102 -1.42 5.60 8.96
CA PHE A 102 -0.43 5.76 10.03
C PHE A 102 -1.03 5.50 11.41
N GLU A 103 -2.24 6.03 11.66
CA GLU A 103 -2.97 5.78 12.91
C GLU A 103 -3.29 4.28 13.08
N ALA A 104 -3.69 3.59 12.01
CA ALA A 104 -3.97 2.16 12.03
C ALA A 104 -2.73 1.31 12.37
N TYR A 105 -1.53 1.75 12.01
CA TYR A 105 -0.27 1.15 12.45
C TYR A 105 0.18 1.61 13.85
N GLY A 106 -0.42 2.65 14.41
CA GLY A 106 0.06 3.31 15.63
C GLY A 106 1.41 4.02 15.42
N TRP A 107 1.67 4.49 14.21
CA TRP A 107 2.92 5.15 13.83
C TRP A 107 2.73 6.66 13.67
N PRO A 108 3.75 7.49 13.98
CA PRO A 108 3.68 8.91 13.73
C PRO A 108 3.74 9.22 12.23
N VAL A 109 2.94 10.19 11.79
CA VAL A 109 2.87 10.64 10.38
C VAL A 109 4.16 11.34 9.88
N THR A 110 5.12 11.57 10.77
CA THR A 110 6.38 12.26 10.48
C THR A 110 7.51 11.33 10.08
N LEU A 111 7.24 10.02 9.94
CA LEU A 111 8.26 9.05 9.54
C LEU A 111 8.75 9.30 8.12
N THR A 112 10.03 9.14 7.91
CA THR A 112 10.63 9.08 6.57
C THR A 112 10.32 7.75 5.88
N ASP A 113 10.50 7.68 4.57
CA ASP A 113 10.30 6.45 3.80
C ASP A 113 11.21 5.30 4.31
N GLU A 114 12.46 5.62 4.68
CA GLU A 114 13.38 4.66 5.26
C GLU A 114 12.87 4.12 6.59
N GLU A 115 12.39 4.97 7.48
CA GLU A 115 11.83 4.57 8.78
C GLU A 115 10.57 3.72 8.63
N ILE A 116 9.71 4.04 7.64
CA ILE A 116 8.54 3.23 7.29
C ILE A 116 8.97 1.84 6.83
N LEU A 117 9.95 1.75 5.93
CA LEU A 117 10.46 0.48 5.44
C LEU A 117 11.09 -0.37 6.54
N GLU A 118 11.88 0.23 7.43
CA GLU A 118 12.46 -0.46 8.59
C GLU A 118 11.38 -1.04 9.50
N ARG A 119 10.34 -0.25 9.80
CA ARG A 119 9.21 -0.70 10.64
C ARG A 119 8.39 -1.81 9.96
N LEU A 120 8.14 -1.71 8.64
CA LEU A 120 7.45 -2.75 7.89
C LEU A 120 8.24 -4.07 7.89
N VAL A 121 9.56 -4.01 7.72
CA VAL A 121 10.42 -5.20 7.78
C VAL A 121 10.39 -5.80 9.19
N ALA A 122 10.51 -4.99 10.22
CA ALA A 122 10.45 -5.46 11.61
C ALA A 122 9.10 -6.11 11.92
N LEU A 123 7.99 -5.49 11.52
CA LEU A 123 6.65 -6.03 11.69
C LEU A 123 6.44 -7.34 10.90
N ASN A 124 7.00 -7.43 9.69
CA ASN A 124 6.96 -8.66 8.90
C ASN A 124 7.68 -9.82 9.60
N HIS A 125 8.84 -9.56 10.19
CA HIS A 125 9.55 -10.56 11.00
C HIS A 125 8.74 -10.98 12.23
N GLU A 126 8.13 -10.04 12.93
CA GLU A 126 7.25 -10.33 14.07
C GLU A 126 6.08 -11.23 13.65
N ARG A 127 5.42 -10.92 12.54
CA ARG A 127 4.33 -11.75 11.99
C ARG A 127 4.78 -13.16 11.61
N ALA A 128 5.95 -13.28 11.00
CA ALA A 128 6.52 -14.58 10.67
C ALA A 128 6.79 -15.44 11.93
N GLU A 129 7.25 -14.83 13.03
CA GLU A 129 7.43 -15.53 14.29
C GLU A 129 6.08 -15.87 14.97
N GLU A 130 5.06 -15.05 14.82
CA GLU A 130 3.70 -15.36 15.27
C GLU A 130 3.15 -16.57 14.50
N GLU A 131 3.32 -16.62 13.19
CA GLU A 131 2.86 -17.72 12.33
C GLU A 131 3.54 -19.04 12.67
N LYS A 132 4.85 -19.06 12.98
CA LYS A 132 5.56 -20.26 13.48
C LYS A 132 4.97 -20.80 14.78
N ARG A 133 4.33 -19.93 15.57
CA ARG A 133 3.63 -20.29 16.81
C ARG A 133 2.14 -20.63 16.58
N GLY A 134 1.69 -20.67 15.31
CA GLY A 134 0.31 -20.97 14.94
C GLY A 134 -0.65 -19.77 15.05
N ILE A 135 -0.13 -18.56 15.18
CA ILE A 135 -0.94 -17.32 15.23
C ILE A 135 -0.93 -16.71 13.84
N VAL A 136 -2.03 -16.84 13.10
CA VAL A 136 -2.19 -16.26 11.77
C VAL A 136 -3.17 -15.10 11.85
N ARG A 137 -2.75 -13.91 11.42
CA ARG A 137 -3.59 -12.72 11.37
C ARG A 137 -4.25 -12.62 10.00
N TRP A 138 -5.44 -13.16 9.91
CA TRP A 138 -6.22 -13.16 8.69
C TRP A 138 -6.76 -11.76 8.39
N LEU A 139 -6.45 -11.22 7.20
CA LEU A 139 -6.96 -9.93 6.75
C LEU A 139 -8.49 -9.96 6.54
N ARG A 140 -8.99 -11.10 6.08
CA ARG A 140 -10.42 -11.36 5.83
C ARG A 140 -10.77 -12.77 6.33
N PRO A 141 -10.90 -12.95 7.66
CA PRO A 141 -11.04 -14.26 8.27
C PRO A 141 -12.28 -15.02 7.77
N GLU A 142 -13.37 -14.33 7.45
CA GLU A 142 -14.60 -14.91 6.92
C GLU A 142 -14.41 -15.62 5.56
N PHE A 143 -13.41 -15.21 4.78
CA PHE A 143 -13.05 -15.82 3.49
C PHE A 143 -11.82 -16.72 3.58
N GLN A 144 -10.79 -16.28 4.30
CA GLN A 144 -9.50 -16.96 4.35
C GLN A 144 -9.51 -18.12 5.36
N ASN A 145 -10.33 -18.03 6.42
CA ASN A 145 -10.46 -19.04 7.45
C ASN A 145 -11.91 -19.22 7.91
N PRO A 146 -12.85 -19.56 7.00
CA PRO A 146 -14.29 -19.63 7.30
C PRO A 146 -14.66 -20.67 8.36
N GLN A 147 -13.78 -21.62 8.64
CA GLN A 147 -13.97 -22.66 9.65
C GLN A 147 -13.35 -22.32 11.01
N GLY A 148 -12.72 -21.14 11.14
CA GLY A 148 -12.06 -20.70 12.37
C GLY A 148 -10.94 -21.64 12.84
N LYS A 149 -10.30 -22.38 11.93
CA LYS A 149 -9.19 -23.26 12.27
C LYS A 149 -8.03 -22.42 12.79
N LYS A 150 -7.45 -22.79 13.94
CA LYS A 150 -6.16 -22.25 14.37
C LYS A 150 -5.14 -22.54 13.28
N GLY A 151 -4.28 -21.58 12.96
CA GLY A 151 -3.26 -21.76 11.93
C GLY A 151 -2.52 -23.07 12.22
N ALA A 152 -2.52 -24.00 11.25
CA ALA A 152 -1.61 -25.12 11.32
C ALA A 152 -0.20 -24.53 11.23
N VAL A 153 0.69 -24.97 12.13
CA VAL A 153 2.12 -24.81 11.91
C VAL A 153 2.37 -25.33 10.50
N GLN A 154 2.79 -24.47 9.60
CA GLN A 154 3.07 -24.88 8.24
C GLN A 154 4.32 -25.73 8.32
N ASP A 155 4.17 -27.05 8.33
CA ASP A 155 5.29 -27.97 8.10
C ASP A 155 5.95 -27.50 6.82
N GLU A 156 7.27 -27.35 6.85
CA GLU A 156 8.09 -26.88 5.72
C GLU A 156 7.61 -27.54 4.43
N ILE A 157 7.15 -26.76 3.46
CA ILE A 157 6.84 -27.29 2.13
C ILE A 157 8.14 -27.87 1.60
N PRO A 158 8.23 -29.18 1.33
CA PRO A 158 9.45 -29.80 0.85
C PRO A 158 9.84 -29.13 -0.49
N GLY A 159 10.94 -28.38 -0.51
CA GLY A 159 11.42 -27.66 -1.69
C GLY A 159 11.55 -26.14 -1.57
N THR A 160 11.00 -25.51 -0.52
CA THR A 160 11.30 -24.13 -0.17
C THR A 160 12.26 -24.10 1.02
N ALA A 161 13.48 -24.56 0.81
CA ALA A 161 14.57 -24.28 1.75
C ALA A 161 14.85 -22.78 1.72
N GLY A 162 14.47 -22.10 2.75
CA GLY A 162 14.67 -20.68 2.96
C GLY A 162 13.33 -19.97 3.11
N GLY A 163 12.91 -19.77 4.35
CA GLY A 163 11.97 -18.72 4.66
C GLY A 163 12.43 -17.45 3.95
N ALA A 164 11.52 -16.70 3.37
CA ALA A 164 11.82 -15.43 2.73
C ALA A 164 12.36 -14.45 3.79
N VAL A 165 13.57 -14.70 4.23
CA VAL A 165 14.39 -13.74 4.97
C VAL A 165 14.76 -12.69 3.94
N TRP A 166 14.09 -11.56 3.99
CA TRP A 166 14.45 -10.38 3.23
C TRP A 166 15.81 -9.90 3.73
N SER A 167 16.87 -10.46 3.18
CA SER A 167 18.20 -9.92 3.32
C SER A 167 18.26 -8.68 2.43
N LEU A 168 18.29 -7.51 3.04
CA LEU A 168 18.77 -6.27 2.43
C LEU A 168 20.27 -6.45 2.17
N ASP A 169 20.63 -7.17 1.11
CA ASP A 169 21.96 -7.09 0.57
C ASP A 169 22.01 -5.83 -0.31
N ALA A 170 22.39 -4.72 0.35
CA ALA A 170 22.84 -3.52 -0.31
C ALA A 170 24.13 -3.86 -1.07
N ARG A 171 24.03 -4.15 -2.36
CA ARG A 171 25.18 -4.09 -3.27
C ARG A 171 24.74 -3.64 -4.66
N HIS A 172 25.19 -2.40 -4.95
CA HIS A 172 25.40 -1.70 -6.24
C HIS A 172 24.16 -1.35 -7.05
#